data_c1a7bdf226d8100b28fb843865e1a37e
#
_entry.id   c1a7bdf226d8100b28fb843865e1a37e
#
_cell.length_a   1.000
_cell.length_b   1.000
_cell.length_c   1.000
_cell.angle_alpha   90.00
_cell.angle_beta   90.00
_cell.angle_gamma   90.00
#
_symmetry.space_group_name_H-M   'P 1'
#
loop_
_entity.id
_entity.type
_entity.pdbx_description
1 polymer ?
#
loop_
_entity_poly.entity_id
_entity_poly.type
_entity_poly.pdbx_seq_one_letter_code
_entity_poly.pdbx_strand_id
1 'polypeptide(L)'
;LAQALAQGVNAVYLDLHGAAVAEHADDAEGELLSRVRALIGENIPLVASLDLHANVTRRMLDVADALVAYRTYPHVDMAETGERAAQLLKRRMQLGRRQAVAAHRLPYLISLNAQSTWTPPAWTP
;
A
#
# COMPACT_ATOMS: atom_id res chain seq x y z
N LEU A 1 -16.53 -2.44 8.31
CA LEU A 1 -15.28 -2.58 9.08
C LEU A 1 -15.56 -2.66 10.58
N ALA A 2 -16.25 -1.68 11.19
CA ALA A 2 -16.54 -1.69 12.63
C ALA A 2 -17.22 -2.97 13.13
N GLN A 3 -18.17 -3.53 12.38
CA GLN A 3 -18.81 -4.80 12.70
C GLN A 3 -17.85 -6.00 12.66
N ALA A 4 -16.94 -6.03 11.68
CA ALA A 4 -15.92 -7.07 11.60
C ALA A 4 -14.93 -6.97 12.76
N LEU A 5 -14.54 -5.74 13.13
CA LEU A 5 -13.65 -5.49 14.27
C LEU A 5 -14.26 -5.90 15.62
N ALA A 6 -15.58 -5.78 15.76
CA ALA A 6 -16.28 -6.20 16.98
C ALA A 6 -16.20 -7.72 17.23
N GLN A 7 -15.93 -8.51 16.18
CA GLN A 7 -15.73 -9.97 16.28
C GLN A 7 -14.26 -10.36 16.55
N GLY A 8 -13.36 -9.38 16.60
CA GLY A 8 -11.93 -9.58 16.74
C GLY A 8 -11.27 -9.91 15.39
N VAL A 9 -10.22 -9.14 15.06
CA VAL A 9 -9.38 -9.39 13.87
C VAL A 9 -7.92 -9.45 14.29
N ASN A 10 -7.15 -10.32 13.66
CA ASN A 10 -5.73 -10.47 13.94
C ASN A 10 -4.85 -9.64 13.02
N ALA A 11 -5.39 -9.20 11.90
CA ALA A 11 -4.71 -8.38 10.89
C ALA A 11 -5.73 -7.74 9.93
N VAL A 12 -5.34 -6.67 9.26
CA VAL A 12 -6.12 -6.03 8.19
C VAL A 12 -5.27 -5.94 6.93
N TYR A 13 -5.85 -6.36 5.82
CA TYR A 13 -5.32 -6.16 4.49
C TYR A 13 -6.29 -5.32 3.66
N LEU A 14 -5.77 -4.35 2.93
CA LEU A 14 -6.54 -3.53 2.01
C LEU A 14 -5.92 -3.60 0.62
N ASP A 15 -6.76 -3.68 -0.41
CA ASP A 15 -6.37 -3.56 -1.80
C ASP A 15 -6.84 -2.19 -2.30
N LEU A 16 -5.89 -1.32 -2.64
CA LEU A 16 -6.11 0.09 -2.93
C LEU A 16 -5.40 0.48 -4.23
N HIS A 17 -5.76 1.61 -4.81
CA HIS A 17 -5.00 2.17 -5.93
C HIS A 17 -3.76 2.94 -5.45
N GLY A 18 -3.91 3.84 -4.50
CA GLY A 18 -2.82 4.67 -3.97
C GLY A 18 -2.72 6.06 -4.61
N ALA A 19 -3.63 6.41 -5.52
CA ALA A 19 -3.71 7.74 -6.13
C ALA A 19 -5.15 8.28 -6.17
N ALA A 20 -6.02 7.78 -5.28
CA ALA A 20 -7.39 8.25 -5.20
C ALA A 20 -7.48 9.65 -4.60
N VAL A 21 -8.29 10.49 -5.24
CA VAL A 21 -8.64 11.84 -4.79
C VAL A 21 -10.15 11.89 -4.58
N ALA A 22 -10.58 12.46 -3.49
CA ALA A 22 -11.99 12.71 -3.20
C ALA A 22 -12.26 14.20 -3.05
N GLU A 23 -13.51 14.61 -3.21
CA GLU A 23 -13.92 16.03 -3.11
C GLU A 23 -13.41 16.72 -1.82
N HIS A 24 -13.32 15.96 -0.74
CA HIS A 24 -12.94 16.45 0.59
C HIS A 24 -11.53 16.03 1.04
N ALA A 25 -10.78 15.26 0.22
CA ALA A 25 -9.48 14.74 0.59
C ALA A 25 -8.59 14.49 -0.63
N ASP A 26 -7.47 15.21 -0.72
CA ASP A 26 -6.46 15.00 -1.77
C ASP A 26 -5.75 13.65 -1.66
N ASP A 27 -5.68 13.09 -0.45
CA ASP A 27 -5.15 11.77 -0.12
C ASP A 27 -6.25 10.91 0.51
N ALA A 28 -7.19 10.47 -0.31
CA ALA A 28 -8.34 9.69 0.15
C ALA A 28 -7.93 8.34 0.78
N GLU A 29 -6.89 7.73 0.26
CA GLU A 29 -6.41 6.44 0.76
C GLU A 29 -5.58 6.57 2.02
N GLY A 30 -4.77 7.62 2.15
CA GLY A 30 -4.11 7.93 3.42
C GLY A 30 -5.12 8.29 4.52
N GLU A 31 -6.23 8.95 4.17
CA GLU A 31 -7.37 9.18 5.08
C GLU A 31 -8.01 7.86 5.51
N LEU A 32 -8.32 6.96 4.55
CA LEU A 32 -8.89 5.64 4.82
C LEU A 32 -7.97 4.83 5.74
N LEU A 33 -6.69 4.72 5.40
CA LEU A 33 -5.70 3.99 6.19
C LEU A 33 -5.59 4.55 7.62
N SER A 34 -5.62 5.89 7.77
CA SER A 34 -5.60 6.55 9.08
C SER A 34 -6.82 6.21 9.92
N ARG A 35 -8.02 6.21 9.32
CA ARG A 35 -9.26 5.81 10.01
C ARG A 35 -9.25 4.33 10.39
N VAL A 36 -8.75 3.47 9.53
CA VAL A 36 -8.58 2.05 9.84
C VAL A 36 -7.61 1.89 11.01
N ARG A 37 -6.45 2.54 10.98
CA ARG A 37 -5.47 2.52 12.06
C ARG A 37 -6.05 3.00 13.40
N ALA A 38 -6.81 4.09 13.39
CA ALA A 38 -7.48 4.59 14.59
C ALA A 38 -8.46 3.59 15.19
N LEU A 39 -9.13 2.79 14.36
CA LEU A 39 -10.07 1.76 14.80
C LEU A 39 -9.39 0.50 15.33
N ILE A 40 -8.29 0.04 14.70
CA ILE A 40 -7.63 -1.22 15.06
C ILE A 40 -6.53 -1.05 16.10
N GLY A 41 -6.08 0.18 16.36
CA GLY A 41 -4.95 0.48 17.25
C GLY A 41 -3.59 0.06 16.64
N GLU A 42 -2.51 0.28 17.37
CA GLU A 42 -1.14 0.10 16.88
C GLU A 42 -0.68 -1.37 16.80
N ASN A 43 -1.35 -2.28 17.51
CA ASN A 43 -0.92 -3.67 17.60
C ASN A 43 -1.39 -4.55 16.45
N ILE A 44 -2.54 -4.25 15.87
CA ILE A 44 -3.11 -5.01 14.74
C ILE A 44 -2.36 -4.66 13.46
N PRO A 45 -1.78 -5.63 12.75
CA PRO A 45 -1.12 -5.40 11.47
C PRO A 45 -2.05 -4.79 10.43
N LEU A 46 -1.54 -3.79 9.68
CA LEU A 46 -2.22 -3.14 8.57
C LEU A 46 -1.30 -3.10 7.36
N VAL A 47 -1.62 -3.87 6.33
CA VAL A 47 -0.87 -3.92 5.07
C VAL A 47 -1.80 -3.55 3.92
N ALA A 48 -1.29 -2.82 2.94
CA ALA A 48 -2.04 -2.54 1.71
C ALA A 48 -1.24 -2.87 0.46
N SER A 49 -1.94 -3.38 -0.57
CA SER A 49 -1.44 -3.40 -1.95
C SER A 49 -1.87 -2.13 -2.66
N LEU A 50 -1.04 -1.71 -3.63
CA LEU A 50 -1.20 -0.48 -4.39
C LEU A 50 -0.95 -0.75 -5.87
N ASP A 51 -1.52 0.12 -6.71
CA ASP A 51 -1.15 0.21 -8.11
C ASP A 51 0.29 0.73 -8.28
N LEU A 52 0.92 0.43 -9.43
CA LEU A 52 2.23 0.95 -9.80
C LEU A 52 2.25 2.49 -9.81
N HIS A 53 1.14 3.12 -10.18
CA HIS A 53 1.00 4.56 -10.32
C HIS A 53 0.57 5.26 -8.99
N ALA A 54 0.72 4.59 -7.87
CA ALA A 54 0.40 5.13 -6.56
C ALA A 54 1.22 6.39 -6.25
N ASN A 55 0.56 7.41 -5.71
CA ASN A 55 1.18 8.57 -5.10
C ASN A 55 1.34 8.35 -3.60
N VAL A 56 2.32 7.54 -3.21
CA VAL A 56 2.53 7.19 -1.81
C VAL A 56 2.82 8.44 -0.98
N THR A 57 1.91 8.76 -0.07
CA THR A 57 2.02 9.93 0.80
C THR A 57 2.76 9.60 2.09
N ARG A 58 3.25 10.63 2.77
CA ARG A 58 3.82 10.46 4.12
C ARG A 58 2.81 9.84 5.08
N ARG A 59 1.56 10.25 4.97
CA ARG A 59 0.45 9.73 5.78
C ARG A 59 0.26 8.23 5.61
N MET A 60 0.28 7.71 4.37
CA MET A 60 0.21 6.27 4.11
C MET A 60 1.36 5.53 4.79
N LEU A 61 2.60 6.06 4.67
CA LEU A 61 3.80 5.46 5.26
C LEU A 61 3.77 5.47 6.79
N ASP A 62 3.19 6.49 7.40
CA ASP A 62 3.15 6.64 8.85
C ASP A 62 2.14 5.67 9.50
N VAL A 63 1.09 5.26 8.79
CA VAL A 63 0.00 4.45 9.36
C VAL A 63 -0.03 3.00 8.94
N ALA A 64 0.44 2.65 7.73
CA ALA A 64 0.54 1.26 7.29
C ALA A 64 1.79 0.59 7.83
N ASP A 65 1.72 -0.72 8.13
CA ASP A 65 2.89 -1.53 8.47
C ASP A 65 3.72 -1.88 7.24
N ALA A 66 3.07 -2.05 6.09
CA ALA A 66 3.72 -2.21 4.79
C ALA A 66 2.78 -1.79 3.66
N LEU A 67 3.39 -1.27 2.59
CA LEU A 67 2.74 -0.97 1.32
C LEU A 67 3.47 -1.76 0.23
N VAL A 68 2.72 -2.41 -0.67
CA VAL A 68 3.24 -3.26 -1.74
C VAL A 68 2.60 -2.86 -3.05
N ALA A 69 3.37 -2.34 -4.00
CA ALA A 69 2.84 -1.94 -5.31
C ALA A 69 3.07 -3.01 -6.38
N TYR A 70 2.25 -2.96 -7.44
CA TYR A 70 2.54 -3.65 -8.70
C TYR A 70 3.92 -3.26 -9.20
N ARG A 71 4.56 -4.17 -9.90
CA ARG A 71 5.89 -3.98 -10.52
C ARG A 71 5.83 -3.90 -12.04
N THR A 72 4.65 -4.14 -12.60
CA THR A 72 4.45 -4.17 -14.05
C THR A 72 3.35 -3.21 -14.49
N TYR A 73 3.52 -2.65 -15.68
CA TYR A 73 2.49 -1.93 -16.41
C TYR A 73 2.55 -2.34 -17.90
N PRO A 74 1.54 -3.01 -18.44
CA PRO A 74 0.26 -3.46 -17.82
C PRO A 74 0.45 -4.36 -16.58
N HIS A 75 -0.54 -4.36 -15.68
CA HIS A 75 -0.52 -5.08 -14.40
C HIS A 75 -0.73 -6.58 -14.63
N VAL A 76 0.33 -7.31 -14.86
CA VAL A 76 0.32 -8.77 -15.04
C VAL A 76 0.74 -9.53 -13.80
N ASP A 77 1.27 -8.82 -12.78
CA ASP A 77 1.78 -9.37 -11.51
C ASP A 77 0.83 -9.19 -10.33
N MET A 78 -0.49 -9.22 -10.56
CA MET A 78 -1.50 -9.02 -9.51
C MET A 78 -1.43 -10.11 -8.43
N ALA A 79 -1.34 -11.38 -8.84
CA ALA A 79 -1.27 -12.50 -7.90
C ALA A 79 0.02 -12.45 -7.06
N GLU A 80 1.15 -12.20 -7.70
CA GLU A 80 2.45 -12.07 -7.04
C GLU A 80 2.49 -10.87 -6.08
N THR A 81 1.82 -9.77 -6.43
CA THR A 81 1.68 -8.62 -5.53
C THR A 81 0.87 -8.96 -4.30
N GLY A 82 -0.25 -9.65 -4.46
CA GLY A 82 -1.05 -10.17 -3.35
C GLY A 82 -0.25 -11.13 -2.47
N GLU A 83 0.53 -12.03 -3.07
CA GLU A 83 1.42 -12.93 -2.33
C GLU A 83 2.46 -12.16 -1.51
N ARG A 84 3.15 -11.18 -2.11
CA ARG A 84 4.11 -10.33 -1.39
C ARG A 84 3.47 -9.60 -0.21
N ALA A 85 2.26 -9.09 -0.40
CA ALA A 85 1.51 -8.42 0.67
C ALA A 85 1.14 -9.39 1.81
N ALA A 86 0.67 -10.59 1.48
CA ALA A 86 0.35 -11.63 2.46
C ALA A 86 1.58 -12.09 3.24
N GLN A 87 2.73 -12.24 2.59
CA GLN A 87 3.99 -12.58 3.24
C GLN A 87 4.44 -11.51 4.23
N LEU A 88 4.34 -10.21 3.87
CA LEU A 88 4.66 -9.11 4.78
C LEU A 88 3.69 -9.04 5.95
N LEU A 89 2.40 -9.26 5.72
CA LEU A 89 1.40 -9.33 6.77
C LEU A 89 1.70 -10.45 7.76
N LYS A 90 1.96 -11.66 7.26
CA LYS A 90 2.38 -12.81 8.08
C LYS A 90 3.64 -12.52 8.89
N ARG A 91 4.65 -11.92 8.25
CA ARG A 91 5.90 -11.53 8.93
C ARG A 91 5.63 -10.52 10.05
N ARG A 92 4.79 -9.50 9.81
CA ARG A 92 4.42 -8.51 10.83
C ARG A 92 3.72 -9.16 12.02
N MET A 93 2.81 -10.11 11.77
CA MET A 93 2.14 -10.89 12.82
C MET A 93 3.16 -11.68 13.66
N GLN A 94 4.11 -12.36 13.00
CA GLN A 94 5.14 -13.16 13.70
C GLN A 94 6.09 -12.30 14.54
N LEU A 95 6.46 -11.11 14.05
CA LEU A 95 7.35 -10.19 14.77
C LEU A 95 6.68 -9.49 15.95
N GLY A 96 5.35 -9.44 15.98
CA GLY A 96 4.56 -8.77 17.02
C GLY A 96 4.75 -7.24 17.10
N ARG A 97 5.57 -6.65 16.25
CA ARG A 97 5.87 -5.21 16.24
C ARG A 97 6.03 -4.66 14.83
N ARG A 98 5.74 -3.38 14.67
CA ARG A 98 5.99 -2.64 13.43
C ARG A 98 7.49 -2.55 13.15
N GLN A 99 7.86 -2.71 11.87
CA GLN A 99 9.23 -2.46 11.41
C GLN A 99 9.41 -1.00 11.00
N ALA A 100 10.64 -0.53 10.99
CA ALA A 100 10.96 0.78 10.46
C ALA A 100 10.69 0.82 8.94
N VAL A 101 10.12 1.92 8.48
CA VAL A 101 9.86 2.20 7.07
C VAL A 101 10.77 3.33 6.64
N ALA A 102 11.43 3.17 5.49
CA ALA A 102 12.17 4.22 4.82
C ALA A 102 11.53 4.52 3.46
N ALA A 103 11.50 5.80 3.10
CA ALA A 103 11.00 6.24 1.80
C ALA A 103 11.92 7.32 1.23
N HIS A 104 12.11 7.25 -0.08
CA HIS A 104 12.84 8.26 -0.84
C HIS A 104 12.00 8.69 -2.05
N ARG A 105 11.88 9.98 -2.27
CA ARG A 105 11.21 10.55 -3.44
C ARG A 105 12.25 10.95 -4.48
N LEU A 106 12.03 10.51 -5.69
CA LEU A 106 12.85 10.96 -6.83
C LEU A 106 12.50 12.40 -7.17
N PRO A 107 13.48 13.23 -7.59
CA PRO A 107 13.28 14.65 -7.88
C PRO A 107 12.71 14.89 -9.29
N TYR A 108 12.02 13.92 -9.87
CA TYR A 108 11.43 14.00 -11.20
C TYR A 108 10.14 13.17 -11.27
N LEU A 109 9.29 13.49 -12.25
CA LEU A 109 8.09 12.74 -12.60
C LEU A 109 8.31 12.07 -13.96
N ILE A 110 7.81 10.84 -14.08
CA ILE A 110 7.75 10.10 -15.34
C ILE A 110 6.31 10.13 -15.82
N SER A 111 6.07 10.46 -17.09
CA SER A 111 4.74 10.42 -17.67
C SER A 111 4.17 9.00 -17.62
N LEU A 112 2.86 8.88 -17.43
CA LEU A 112 2.17 7.60 -17.28
C LEU A 112 2.49 6.60 -18.42
N ASN A 113 2.41 7.06 -19.67
CA ASN A 113 2.70 6.24 -20.84
C ASN A 113 4.17 5.78 -20.96
N ALA A 114 5.11 6.47 -20.28
CA ALA A 114 6.52 6.08 -20.24
C ALA A 114 6.84 5.10 -19.09
N GLN A 115 5.85 4.71 -18.30
CA GLN A 115 6.01 3.75 -17.21
C GLN A 115 5.73 2.30 -17.63
N SER A 116 5.44 2.06 -18.92
CA SER A 116 5.26 0.70 -19.44
C SER A 116 6.51 -0.15 -19.21
N THR A 117 6.34 -1.29 -18.54
CA THR A 117 7.43 -2.23 -18.27
C THR A 117 7.76 -3.14 -19.45
N TRP A 118 7.07 -2.98 -20.58
CA TRP A 118 7.32 -3.71 -21.82
C TRP A 118 8.11 -2.91 -22.85
N THR A 119 8.35 -1.64 -22.59
CA THR A 119 9.04 -0.73 -23.50
C THR A 119 10.01 0.17 -22.74
N PRO A 120 11.12 0.66 -23.37
CA PRO A 120 11.95 1.68 -22.77
C PRO A 120 11.14 2.94 -22.44
N PRO A 121 11.50 3.73 -21.40
CA PRO A 121 12.71 3.58 -20.57
C PRO A 121 12.52 2.66 -19.34
N ALA A 122 11.31 2.22 -19.01
CA ALA A 122 11.06 1.43 -17.80
C ALA A 122 11.44 -0.06 -17.95
N TRP A 123 11.51 -0.54 -19.20
CA TRP A 123 11.99 -1.88 -19.47
C TRP A 123 13.53 -1.91 -19.47
N THR A 124 14.09 -2.77 -18.62
CA THR A 124 15.50 -3.17 -18.66
C THR A 124 15.56 -4.67 -18.90
N PRO A 125 16.29 -5.16 -19.92
CA PRO A 125 16.43 -6.59 -20.20
C PRO A 125 17.12 -7.33 -19.05
#